data_b2e01b95d8f17fa7eafbee712ded9218
#
_entry.id   b2e01b95d8f17fa7eafbee712ded9218
#
_cell.length_a   1.000
_cell.length_b   1.000
_cell.length_c   1.000
_cell.angle_alpha   90.00
_cell.angle_beta   90.00
_cell.angle_gamma   90.00
#
_symmetry.space_group_name_H-M   'P 1'
#
loop_
_entity.id
_entity.type
_entity.pdbx_description
1 polymer ?
#
loop_
_entity_poly.entity_id
_entity_poly.type
_entity_poly.pdbx_seq_one_letter_code
_entity_poly.pdbx_strand_id
1 'polypeptide(L)'
;MQKTEPKSANRTALVLFLAAASIVTSAVLYLGSAQTISSHPKETHLRNIRQLTHGGTNAEAYFSADGKKLIFQSTRDSYKCDQIFSMNSDGSNLQLVSTGKGRTTCAYYTPDGKRVIYASTHLGSPDCPPAADRSAGYAWAIYKTFDIFSAKPDGTDMKRLTSTVGYDAEATISPDGKKIIFTSTRDGDIDLYEMNIDGSSPRRLTNDLGYDGGAFYSQDGQWIVWRANRPKTADEVKTYKDLLARDLVMPSKMEIMIMKTDGSQRKQLTSNGAANFAPYFLPNGKQIVFSSDMNNKAQGIPNFDLYLINRDGSGLQQISFDEGFDAFPMFSPDGKKLVWAASRHGAKEGDIDIFIADWAE
;
A
#
# COMPACT_ATOMS: atom_id res chain seq x y z
N MET A 1 84.89 22.13 45.14
CA MET A 1 84.73 22.81 46.43
C MET A 1 83.25 22.81 46.77
N GLN A 2 82.99 22.32 48.00
CA GLN A 2 81.78 22.38 48.81
C GLN A 2 80.50 21.77 48.18
N LYS A 3 80.13 20.57 48.54
CA LYS A 3 79.50 20.08 49.80
C LYS A 3 78.31 20.96 50.21
N THR A 4 77.08 20.41 50.10
CA THR A 4 76.32 19.99 51.27
C THR A 4 75.06 19.27 50.89
N GLU A 5 74.90 18.11 51.47
CA GLU A 5 73.68 17.32 51.65
C GLU A 5 72.79 17.92 52.75
N PRO A 6 71.71 17.19 53.14
CA PRO A 6 70.38 16.98 52.60
C PRO A 6 69.28 17.40 53.61
N LYS A 7 68.04 17.40 53.27
CA LYS A 7 66.92 17.28 54.24
C LYS A 7 65.70 16.57 53.68
N SER A 8 65.54 15.40 54.19
CA SER A 8 64.40 14.91 54.95
C SER A 8 63.02 14.86 54.29
N ALA A 9 62.57 13.64 54.14
CA ALA A 9 61.28 13.06 53.83
C ALA A 9 60.05 13.74 54.46
N ASN A 10 58.98 13.77 53.70
CA ASN A 10 57.65 13.54 54.26
C ASN A 10 56.83 12.75 53.28
N ARG A 11 56.54 11.52 53.67
CA ARG A 11 55.56 10.63 53.00
C ARG A 11 54.14 11.08 53.37
N THR A 12 53.39 11.58 52.42
CA THR A 12 51.94 11.70 52.58
C THR A 12 51.33 10.76 51.59
N ALA A 13 50.74 9.65 52.07
CA ALA A 13 49.98 8.68 51.29
C ALA A 13 48.70 9.32 50.81
N LEU A 14 48.57 9.49 49.49
CA LEU A 14 47.34 9.90 48.85
C LEU A 14 46.50 8.65 48.57
N VAL A 15 45.48 8.44 49.38
CA VAL A 15 44.48 7.41 49.19
C VAL A 15 43.54 7.87 48.03
N LEU A 16 43.70 7.30 46.85
CA LEU A 16 42.78 7.50 45.74
C LEU A 16 41.52 6.65 45.99
N PHE A 17 40.42 7.29 46.35
CA PHE A 17 39.08 6.72 46.28
C PHE A 17 38.64 6.71 44.80
N LEU A 18 38.67 5.54 44.17
CA LEU A 18 38.00 5.28 42.92
C LEU A 18 36.49 5.14 43.20
N ALA A 19 35.73 6.22 43.01
CA ALA A 19 34.28 6.15 42.94
C ALA A 19 33.90 5.64 41.55
N ALA A 20 33.57 4.37 41.46
CA ALA A 20 32.95 3.80 40.27
C ALA A 20 31.52 4.34 40.17
N ALA A 21 31.30 5.38 39.36
CA ALA A 21 29.96 5.83 38.98
C ALA A 21 29.39 4.83 37.99
N SER A 22 28.53 3.92 38.45
CA SER A 22 27.72 3.07 37.62
C SER A 22 26.64 3.93 36.91
N ILE A 23 26.91 4.30 35.66
CA ILE A 23 25.88 4.89 34.80
C ILE A 23 24.91 3.76 34.44
N VAL A 24 23.81 3.66 35.18
CA VAL A 24 22.66 2.86 34.79
C VAL A 24 21.97 3.65 33.69
N THR A 25 22.26 3.35 32.42
CA THR A 25 21.47 3.80 31.29
C THR A 25 20.15 3.03 31.34
N SER A 26 19.13 3.64 31.96
CA SER A 26 17.75 3.20 31.83
C SER A 26 17.33 3.41 30.38
N ALA A 27 17.41 2.34 29.57
CA ALA A 27 16.73 2.30 28.31
C ALA A 27 15.22 2.33 28.61
N VAL A 28 14.62 3.52 28.53
CA VAL A 28 13.16 3.65 28.53
C VAL A 28 12.69 3.02 27.22
N LEU A 29 12.29 1.75 27.28
CA LEU A 29 11.49 1.13 26.23
C LEU A 29 10.17 1.91 26.18
N TYR A 30 10.10 2.86 25.25
CA TYR A 30 8.83 3.42 24.82
C TYR A 30 8.04 2.28 24.15
N LEU A 31 7.32 1.50 24.96
CA LEU A 31 6.16 0.75 24.50
C LEU A 31 5.08 1.79 24.18
N GLY A 32 5.20 2.41 23.01
CA GLY A 32 4.15 3.24 22.47
C GLY A 32 2.94 2.35 22.20
N SER A 33 2.02 2.24 23.19
CA SER A 33 0.68 1.76 22.91
C SER A 33 0.11 2.70 21.86
N ALA A 34 -0.26 2.17 20.69
CA ALA A 34 -0.89 2.95 19.61
C ALA A 34 -2.05 3.75 20.23
N GLN A 35 -1.95 5.08 20.16
CA GLN A 35 -2.92 5.98 20.78
C GLN A 35 -4.26 5.79 20.07
N THR A 36 -5.32 5.48 20.83
CA THR A 36 -6.67 5.41 20.30
C THR A 36 -7.13 6.81 19.90
N ILE A 37 -7.59 6.95 18.67
CA ILE A 37 -8.08 8.20 18.08
C ILE A 37 -9.61 8.21 18.18
N SER A 38 -10.19 9.38 18.47
CA SER A 38 -11.66 9.52 18.46
C SER A 38 -12.16 9.41 17.01
N SER A 39 -13.16 8.55 16.79
CA SER A 39 -13.87 8.47 15.52
C SER A 39 -14.85 9.64 15.35
N HIS A 40 -15.10 10.03 14.09
CA HIS A 40 -16.21 10.95 13.80
C HIS A 40 -17.55 10.30 14.19
N PRO A 41 -18.55 11.03 14.72
CA PRO A 41 -19.81 10.45 15.18
C PRO A 41 -20.59 9.63 14.14
N LYS A 42 -20.38 9.88 12.86
CA LYS A 42 -21.00 9.12 11.76
C LYS A 42 -20.23 7.82 11.41
N GLU A 43 -19.00 7.64 11.91
CA GLU A 43 -18.17 6.45 11.65
C GLU A 43 -18.60 5.27 12.53
N THR A 44 -19.84 4.85 12.38
CA THR A 44 -20.45 3.83 13.24
C THR A 44 -19.82 2.45 13.10
N HIS A 45 -19.14 2.18 11.99
CA HIS A 45 -18.44 0.93 11.74
C HIS A 45 -16.99 0.91 12.25
N LEU A 46 -16.38 2.08 12.50
CA LEU A 46 -14.98 2.20 12.91
C LEU A 46 -14.85 2.43 14.41
N ARG A 47 -14.32 1.47 15.15
CA ARG A 47 -14.10 1.55 16.59
C ARG A 47 -12.64 1.37 16.93
N ASN A 48 -12.19 1.97 18.04
CA ASN A 48 -10.82 1.83 18.53
C ASN A 48 -9.78 2.12 17.42
N ILE A 49 -9.99 3.22 16.68
CA ILE A 49 -9.08 3.65 15.62
C ILE A 49 -7.69 3.89 16.21
N ARG A 50 -6.67 3.29 15.60
CA ARG A 50 -5.27 3.46 15.99
C ARG A 50 -4.42 3.77 14.77
N GLN A 51 -3.48 4.69 14.93
CA GLN A 51 -2.44 4.99 13.96
C GLN A 51 -1.27 4.02 14.15
N LEU A 52 -0.81 3.36 13.08
CA LEU A 52 0.24 2.35 13.10
C LEU A 52 1.59 2.87 12.58
N THR A 53 1.58 3.89 11.73
CA THR A 53 2.79 4.55 11.22
C THR A 53 2.75 6.03 11.57
N HIS A 54 3.92 6.68 11.58
CA HIS A 54 4.04 8.09 11.93
C HIS A 54 4.99 8.78 10.95
N GLY A 55 4.42 9.62 10.08
CA GLY A 55 5.14 10.38 9.08
C GLY A 55 5.51 9.60 7.82
N GLY A 56 5.83 10.37 6.76
CA GLY A 56 6.07 9.86 5.42
C GLY A 56 4.78 9.66 4.63
N THR A 57 4.90 9.04 3.47
CA THR A 57 3.75 8.67 2.64
C THR A 57 3.63 7.16 2.63
N ASN A 58 2.62 6.63 3.33
CA ASN A 58 2.36 5.20 3.48
C ASN A 58 1.04 4.85 2.80
N ALA A 59 0.99 3.76 2.03
CA ALA A 59 -0.20 3.36 1.31
C ALA A 59 -0.26 1.83 1.12
N GLU A 60 -1.47 1.35 0.77
CA GLU A 60 -1.70 -0.02 0.34
C GLU A 60 -1.23 -1.07 1.37
N ALA A 61 -1.71 -0.93 2.63
CA ALA A 61 -1.42 -1.88 3.68
C ALA A 61 -2.34 -3.10 3.59
N TYR A 62 -1.74 -4.28 3.44
CA TYR A 62 -2.46 -5.54 3.25
C TYR A 62 -2.06 -6.56 4.31
N PHE A 63 -3.04 -7.27 4.86
CA PHE A 63 -2.82 -8.28 5.87
C PHE A 63 -2.16 -9.56 5.31
N SER A 64 -1.35 -10.19 6.15
CA SER A 64 -1.01 -11.61 5.97
C SER A 64 -2.24 -12.49 6.21
N ALA A 65 -2.24 -13.71 5.66
CA ALA A 65 -3.39 -14.62 5.76
C ALA A 65 -3.77 -15.00 7.20
N ASP A 66 -2.82 -14.93 8.13
CA ASP A 66 -3.06 -15.15 9.57
C ASP A 66 -3.46 -13.87 10.34
N GLY A 67 -3.53 -12.72 9.64
CA GLY A 67 -3.91 -11.42 10.20
C GLY A 67 -2.88 -10.79 11.14
N LYS A 68 -1.68 -11.39 11.29
CA LYS A 68 -0.69 -10.93 12.28
C LYS A 68 0.27 -9.88 11.75
N LYS A 69 0.41 -9.76 10.44
CA LYS A 69 1.31 -8.82 9.78
C LYS A 69 0.58 -7.98 8.76
N LEU A 70 1.18 -6.83 8.48
CA LEU A 70 0.84 -5.94 7.37
C LEU A 70 2.06 -5.80 6.47
N ILE A 71 1.83 -5.70 5.15
CA ILE A 71 2.80 -5.31 4.15
C ILE A 71 2.27 -4.09 3.44
N PHE A 72 3.11 -3.09 3.18
CA PHE A 72 2.69 -1.81 2.61
C PHE A 72 3.83 -1.12 1.89
N GLN A 73 3.51 -0.17 1.04
CA GLN A 73 4.48 0.72 0.42
C GLN A 73 4.65 2.00 1.23
N SER A 74 5.88 2.52 1.26
CA SER A 74 6.20 3.74 1.99
C SER A 74 7.36 4.50 1.38
N THR A 75 7.18 5.83 1.24
CA THR A 75 8.29 6.78 1.07
C THR A 75 8.60 7.36 2.44
N ARG A 76 9.67 6.87 3.08
CA ARG A 76 10.08 7.24 4.43
C ARG A 76 11.60 7.22 4.58
N ASP A 77 12.10 7.73 5.69
CA ASP A 77 13.52 7.78 6.02
C ASP A 77 14.35 8.47 4.93
N SER A 78 15.37 7.82 4.40
CA SER A 78 16.23 8.33 3.33
C SER A 78 15.75 7.95 1.93
N TYR A 79 14.68 7.17 1.80
CA TYR A 79 14.18 6.74 0.49
C TYR A 79 13.46 7.88 -0.22
N LYS A 80 13.79 8.05 -1.51
CA LYS A 80 13.22 9.11 -2.37
C LYS A 80 11.93 8.70 -3.07
N CYS A 81 11.61 7.42 -3.04
CA CYS A 81 10.37 6.84 -3.58
C CYS A 81 10.01 5.57 -2.80
N ASP A 82 8.79 5.09 -3.06
CA ASP A 82 8.20 4.01 -2.31
C ASP A 82 9.07 2.76 -2.30
N GLN A 83 9.21 2.19 -1.11
CA GLN A 83 9.77 0.88 -0.83
C GLN A 83 8.73 0.03 -0.12
N ILE A 84 8.86 -1.30 -0.21
CA ILE A 84 7.98 -2.21 0.50
C ILE A 84 8.50 -2.49 1.89
N PHE A 85 7.63 -2.29 2.87
CA PHE A 85 7.86 -2.57 4.28
C PHE A 85 6.84 -3.59 4.79
N SER A 86 7.20 -4.29 5.85
CA SER A 86 6.29 -5.11 6.65
C SER A 86 6.37 -4.71 8.12
N MET A 87 5.28 -4.92 8.86
CA MET A 87 5.20 -4.73 10.30
C MET A 87 4.21 -5.74 10.89
N ASN A 88 4.21 -5.89 12.21
CA ASN A 88 3.13 -6.58 12.90
C ASN A 88 1.83 -5.75 12.79
N SER A 89 0.66 -6.39 12.89
CA SER A 89 -0.64 -5.70 12.81
C SER A 89 -0.94 -4.76 13.99
N ASP A 90 -0.07 -4.72 14.99
CA ASP A 90 -0.07 -3.73 16.07
C ASP A 90 0.84 -2.52 15.80
N GLY A 91 1.53 -2.46 14.65
CA GLY A 91 2.48 -1.42 14.24
C GLY A 91 3.92 -1.69 14.65
N SER A 92 4.20 -2.73 15.43
CA SER A 92 5.56 -3.07 15.86
C SER A 92 6.36 -3.80 14.77
N ASN A 93 7.67 -3.91 14.98
CA ASN A 93 8.59 -4.70 14.14
C ASN A 93 8.59 -4.30 12.66
N LEU A 94 8.72 -2.99 12.40
CA LEU A 94 8.83 -2.46 11.04
C LEU A 94 10.13 -2.92 10.38
N GLN A 95 10.02 -3.48 9.17
CA GLN A 95 11.14 -4.03 8.41
C GLN A 95 11.03 -3.69 6.93
N LEU A 96 12.15 -3.35 6.29
CA LEU A 96 12.25 -3.25 4.83
C LEU A 96 12.20 -4.65 4.22
N VAL A 97 11.37 -4.80 3.17
CA VAL A 97 11.22 -6.06 2.41
C VAL A 97 11.82 -5.94 1.01
N SER A 98 11.64 -4.80 0.35
CA SER A 98 12.20 -4.56 -0.99
C SER A 98 13.70 -4.27 -0.95
N THR A 99 14.31 -4.12 -2.12
CA THR A 99 15.77 -3.96 -2.26
C THR A 99 16.31 -2.62 -1.78
N GLY A 100 15.46 -1.64 -1.48
CA GLY A 100 15.86 -0.25 -1.24
C GLY A 100 16.26 0.50 -2.52
N LYS A 101 16.08 -0.11 -3.70
CA LYS A 101 16.44 0.45 -5.02
C LYS A 101 15.23 0.56 -5.91
N GLY A 102 15.25 1.55 -6.83
CA GLY A 102 14.14 1.84 -7.71
C GLY A 102 12.89 2.24 -6.94
N ARG A 103 11.74 2.24 -7.60
CA ARG A 103 10.42 2.41 -7.00
C ARG A 103 9.74 1.05 -6.88
N THR A 104 9.04 0.81 -5.78
CA THR A 104 8.24 -0.40 -5.57
C THR A 104 6.78 -0.03 -5.33
N THR A 105 5.86 -0.97 -5.55
CA THR A 105 4.43 -0.77 -5.30
C THR A 105 3.70 -2.09 -5.09
N CYS A 106 2.51 -2.04 -4.48
CA CYS A 106 1.48 -3.09 -4.47
C CYS A 106 2.03 -4.46 -4.03
N ALA A 107 2.44 -4.57 -2.78
CA ALA A 107 2.94 -5.83 -2.24
C ALA A 107 1.81 -6.67 -1.64
N TYR A 108 1.91 -8.00 -1.75
CA TYR A 108 0.92 -8.93 -1.22
C TYR A 108 1.57 -10.20 -0.67
N TYR A 109 1.04 -10.75 0.43
CA TYR A 109 1.52 -12.03 0.97
C TYR A 109 0.92 -13.21 0.20
N THR A 110 1.72 -14.29 0.03
CA THR A 110 1.14 -15.59 -0.34
C THR A 110 0.26 -16.11 0.80
N PRO A 111 -0.82 -16.88 0.50
CA PRO A 111 -1.71 -17.40 1.55
C PRO A 111 -1.02 -18.30 2.58
N ASP A 112 0.07 -18.96 2.22
CA ASP A 112 0.89 -19.75 3.15
C ASP A 112 1.90 -18.91 3.95
N GLY A 113 1.96 -17.60 3.72
CA GLY A 113 2.83 -16.65 4.41
C GLY A 113 4.34 -16.82 4.13
N LYS A 114 4.72 -17.73 3.22
CA LYS A 114 6.15 -18.04 2.98
C LYS A 114 6.80 -17.08 2.02
N ARG A 115 6.03 -16.39 1.20
CA ARG A 115 6.53 -15.42 0.22
C ARG A 115 5.66 -14.15 0.20
N VAL A 116 6.21 -13.14 -0.41
CA VAL A 116 5.52 -11.91 -0.80
C VAL A 116 5.72 -11.71 -2.30
N ILE A 117 4.78 -11.00 -2.94
CA ILE A 117 4.96 -10.45 -4.28
C ILE A 117 4.92 -8.93 -4.21
N TYR A 118 5.59 -8.26 -5.10
CA TYR A 118 5.53 -6.80 -5.28
C TYR A 118 6.05 -6.40 -6.66
N ALA A 119 5.66 -5.23 -7.14
CA ALA A 119 6.19 -4.67 -8.36
C ALA A 119 7.38 -3.74 -8.07
N SER A 120 8.39 -3.72 -8.95
CA SER A 120 9.60 -2.90 -8.78
C SER A 120 10.25 -2.51 -10.10
N THR A 121 10.84 -1.30 -10.13
CA THR A 121 11.61 -0.78 -11.27
C THR A 121 13.12 -1.01 -11.12
N HIS A 122 13.60 -1.65 -10.06
CA HIS A 122 15.01 -1.70 -9.67
C HIS A 122 15.94 -2.36 -10.70
N LEU A 123 15.42 -3.24 -11.57
CA LEU A 123 16.21 -3.81 -12.66
C LEU A 123 16.39 -2.85 -13.85
N GLY A 124 15.48 -1.89 -14.02
CA GLY A 124 15.64 -0.83 -15.03
C GLY A 124 16.61 0.25 -14.57
N SER A 125 16.55 0.64 -13.30
CA SER A 125 17.50 1.56 -12.65
C SER A 125 17.44 1.36 -11.12
N PRO A 126 18.59 1.45 -10.41
CA PRO A 126 18.62 1.50 -8.95
C PRO A 126 18.05 2.82 -8.40
N ASP A 127 17.97 3.85 -9.20
CA ASP A 127 17.44 5.15 -8.81
C ASP A 127 15.92 5.21 -8.91
N CYS A 128 15.30 6.16 -8.20
CA CYS A 128 13.89 6.45 -8.35
C CYS A 128 13.60 6.95 -9.78
N PRO A 129 12.58 6.41 -10.46
CA PRO A 129 12.19 6.93 -11.76
C PRO A 129 11.70 8.39 -11.63
N PRO A 130 11.78 9.19 -12.71
CA PRO A 130 11.29 10.56 -12.73
C PRO A 130 9.83 10.64 -12.26
N ALA A 131 9.47 11.74 -11.58
CA ALA A 131 8.07 11.97 -11.22
C ALA A 131 7.18 12.07 -12.47
N ALA A 132 5.90 11.69 -12.33
CA ALA A 132 4.92 11.86 -13.41
C ALA A 132 4.82 13.32 -13.82
N ASP A 133 4.75 13.58 -15.13
CA ASP A 133 4.40 14.89 -15.65
C ASP A 133 2.93 15.20 -15.34
N ARG A 134 2.70 16.20 -14.50
CA ARG A 134 1.37 16.65 -14.05
C ARG A 134 0.96 17.99 -14.66
N SER A 135 1.61 18.43 -15.73
CA SER A 135 1.28 19.70 -16.39
C SER A 135 -0.15 19.75 -16.94
N ALA A 136 -0.72 18.59 -17.26
CA ALA A 136 -2.11 18.46 -17.74
C ALA A 136 -3.10 18.05 -16.63
N GLY A 137 -2.68 18.02 -15.36
CA GLY A 137 -3.48 17.58 -14.22
C GLY A 137 -2.84 16.41 -13.45
N TYR A 138 -3.60 15.87 -12.49
CA TYR A 138 -3.13 14.73 -11.71
C TYR A 138 -3.06 13.46 -12.56
N ALA A 139 -1.86 12.92 -12.72
CA ALA A 139 -1.61 11.71 -13.50
C ALA A 139 -0.67 10.75 -12.75
N TRP A 140 -0.83 9.45 -13.03
CA TRP A 140 0.10 8.40 -12.61
C TRP A 140 1.04 8.05 -13.75
N ALA A 141 2.30 7.80 -13.41
CA ALA A 141 3.26 7.26 -14.35
C ALA A 141 3.13 5.73 -14.43
N ILE A 142 3.04 5.24 -15.66
CA ILE A 142 3.02 3.80 -16.01
C ILE A 142 4.44 3.42 -16.45
N TYR A 143 5.36 3.30 -15.47
CA TYR A 143 6.77 3.03 -15.79
C TYR A 143 6.93 1.65 -16.43
N LYS A 144 7.39 1.60 -17.66
CA LYS A 144 7.62 0.35 -18.43
C LYS A 144 8.68 -0.58 -17.82
N THR A 145 9.36 -0.11 -16.80
CA THR A 145 10.38 -0.88 -16.07
C THR A 145 9.84 -1.59 -14.84
N PHE A 146 8.54 -1.47 -14.56
CA PHE A 146 7.91 -2.26 -13.51
C PHE A 146 7.79 -3.72 -13.94
N ASP A 147 8.36 -4.58 -13.12
CA ASP A 147 8.16 -6.03 -13.16
C ASP A 147 7.68 -6.52 -11.81
N ILE A 148 7.01 -7.68 -11.81
CA ILE A 148 6.57 -8.36 -10.61
C ILE A 148 7.67 -9.30 -10.11
N PHE A 149 7.93 -9.21 -8.80
CA PHE A 149 8.91 -10.05 -8.10
C PHE A 149 8.22 -10.84 -6.99
N SER A 150 8.79 -11.98 -6.66
CA SER A 150 8.47 -12.74 -5.45
C SER A 150 9.71 -12.83 -4.58
N ALA A 151 9.57 -12.64 -3.26
CA ALA A 151 10.66 -12.77 -2.29
C ALA A 151 10.15 -13.47 -1.02
N LYS A 152 11.07 -13.90 -0.14
CA LYS A 152 10.69 -14.24 1.23
C LYS A 152 10.25 -12.98 1.98
N PRO A 153 9.48 -13.09 3.08
CA PRO A 153 9.02 -11.92 3.85
C PRO A 153 10.16 -11.07 4.45
N ASP A 154 11.36 -11.61 4.56
CA ASP A 154 12.59 -10.91 4.96
C ASP A 154 13.34 -10.24 3.79
N GLY A 155 12.77 -10.27 2.58
CA GLY A 155 13.35 -9.70 1.36
C GLY A 155 14.38 -10.60 0.66
N THR A 156 14.75 -11.74 1.23
CA THR A 156 15.70 -12.70 0.62
C THR A 156 15.05 -13.58 -0.44
N ASP A 157 15.87 -14.35 -1.18
CA ASP A 157 15.42 -15.29 -2.23
C ASP A 157 14.46 -14.65 -3.23
N MET A 158 14.82 -13.45 -3.72
CA MET A 158 14.03 -12.72 -4.70
C MET A 158 14.07 -13.39 -6.07
N LYS A 159 12.90 -13.49 -6.72
CA LYS A 159 12.72 -14.04 -8.06
C LYS A 159 11.89 -13.07 -8.90
N ARG A 160 12.32 -12.80 -10.13
CA ARG A 160 11.54 -12.05 -11.11
C ARG A 160 10.47 -12.97 -11.71
N LEU A 161 9.22 -12.53 -11.72
CA LEU A 161 8.09 -13.29 -12.26
C LEU A 161 7.64 -12.80 -13.64
N THR A 162 7.83 -11.52 -13.96
CA THR A 162 7.53 -10.96 -15.28
C THR A 162 8.77 -10.31 -15.88
N SER A 163 8.85 -10.31 -17.22
CA SER A 163 9.97 -9.71 -17.97
C SER A 163 9.57 -9.19 -19.34
N THR A 164 8.27 -9.10 -19.59
CA THR A 164 7.72 -8.52 -20.81
C THR A 164 7.92 -7.00 -20.77
N VAL A 165 8.31 -6.42 -21.91
CA VAL A 165 8.42 -4.96 -21.99
C VAL A 165 7.04 -4.32 -21.74
N GLY A 166 6.97 -3.40 -20.79
CA GLY A 166 5.75 -2.72 -20.41
C GLY A 166 5.59 -2.65 -18.89
N TYR A 167 4.49 -2.07 -18.46
CA TYR A 167 4.14 -1.97 -17.05
C TYR A 167 3.51 -3.31 -16.61
N ASP A 168 4.12 -3.99 -15.65
CA ASP A 168 3.55 -5.14 -14.95
C ASP A 168 3.54 -4.84 -13.45
N ALA A 169 2.37 -4.55 -12.88
CA ALA A 169 2.23 -4.16 -11.46
C ALA A 169 0.83 -4.47 -10.89
N GLU A 170 0.54 -3.95 -9.69
CA GLU A 170 -0.75 -4.10 -9.00
C GLU A 170 -1.16 -5.57 -8.81
N ALA A 171 -0.18 -6.41 -8.48
CA ALA A 171 -0.36 -7.84 -8.40
C ALA A 171 -0.96 -8.29 -7.07
N THR A 172 -2.00 -9.15 -7.13
CA THR A 172 -2.56 -9.84 -5.97
C THR A 172 -2.67 -11.35 -6.23
N ILE A 173 -2.85 -12.13 -5.18
CA ILE A 173 -2.79 -13.60 -5.24
C ILE A 173 -4.18 -14.18 -4.97
N SER A 174 -4.55 -15.24 -5.71
CA SER A 174 -5.77 -16.00 -5.47
C SER A 174 -5.75 -16.66 -4.08
N PRO A 175 -6.90 -16.85 -3.41
CA PRO A 175 -6.94 -17.43 -2.06
C PRO A 175 -6.34 -18.84 -1.94
N ASP A 176 -6.34 -19.62 -3.04
CA ASP A 176 -5.72 -20.94 -3.09
C ASP A 176 -4.19 -20.90 -3.35
N GLY A 177 -3.63 -19.68 -3.52
CA GLY A 177 -2.20 -19.47 -3.74
C GLY A 177 -1.66 -19.89 -5.09
N LYS A 178 -2.51 -20.22 -6.08
CA LYS A 178 -2.07 -20.76 -7.37
C LYS A 178 -1.94 -19.75 -8.48
N LYS A 179 -2.65 -18.62 -8.37
CA LYS A 179 -2.72 -17.60 -9.41
C LYS A 179 -2.34 -16.22 -8.88
N ILE A 180 -1.79 -15.41 -9.78
CA ILE A 180 -1.54 -13.98 -9.61
C ILE A 180 -2.40 -13.26 -10.64
N ILE A 181 -3.21 -12.29 -10.21
CA ILE A 181 -3.86 -11.32 -11.07
C ILE A 181 -3.05 -10.01 -11.02
N PHE A 182 -2.86 -9.35 -12.15
CA PHE A 182 -2.03 -8.14 -12.22
C PHE A 182 -2.45 -7.24 -13.37
N THR A 183 -2.02 -6.00 -13.33
CA THR A 183 -2.21 -4.99 -14.39
C THR A 183 -1.02 -4.99 -15.32
N SER A 184 -1.26 -4.99 -16.65
CA SER A 184 -0.19 -5.01 -17.65
C SER A 184 -0.52 -4.17 -18.88
N THR A 185 0.53 -3.58 -19.48
CA THR A 185 0.42 -2.86 -20.77
C THR A 185 1.00 -3.63 -21.95
N ARG A 186 1.26 -4.94 -21.81
CA ARG A 186 1.95 -5.78 -22.81
C ARG A 186 1.29 -5.84 -24.18
N ASP A 187 -0.04 -5.65 -24.25
CA ASP A 187 -0.82 -5.67 -25.51
C ASP A 187 -1.25 -4.27 -25.95
N GLY A 188 -0.61 -3.21 -25.41
CA GLY A 188 -0.77 -1.83 -25.85
C GLY A 188 -1.87 -1.02 -25.17
N ASP A 189 -2.65 -1.65 -24.28
CA ASP A 189 -3.62 -0.99 -23.38
C ASP A 189 -3.36 -1.43 -21.93
N ILE A 190 -4.03 -0.82 -20.97
CA ILE A 190 -3.90 -1.16 -19.54
C ILE A 190 -4.96 -2.18 -19.17
N ASP A 191 -4.60 -3.45 -19.08
CA ASP A 191 -5.51 -4.56 -18.86
C ASP A 191 -5.15 -5.44 -17.67
N LEU A 192 -6.14 -6.19 -17.20
CA LEU A 192 -5.94 -7.27 -16.24
C LEU A 192 -5.43 -8.54 -16.92
N TYR A 193 -4.43 -9.13 -16.30
CA TYR A 193 -3.87 -10.44 -16.66
C TYR A 193 -3.87 -11.37 -15.46
N GLU A 194 -3.90 -12.65 -15.72
CA GLU A 194 -3.72 -13.71 -14.74
C GLU A 194 -2.56 -14.61 -15.16
N MET A 195 -1.72 -15.03 -14.22
CA MET A 195 -0.64 -16.00 -14.44
C MET A 195 -0.58 -17.01 -13.30
N ASN A 196 0.17 -18.10 -13.48
CA ASN A 196 0.46 -19.00 -12.39
C ASN A 196 1.36 -18.32 -11.34
N ILE A 197 1.35 -18.83 -10.11
CA ILE A 197 2.15 -18.28 -8.99
C ILE A 197 3.66 -18.25 -9.26
N ASP A 198 4.15 -19.06 -10.19
CA ASP A 198 5.55 -19.09 -10.63
C ASP A 198 5.87 -18.11 -11.79
N GLY A 199 4.87 -17.31 -12.24
CA GLY A 199 4.99 -16.37 -13.36
C GLY A 199 4.69 -16.98 -14.72
N SER A 200 4.43 -18.28 -14.82
CA SER A 200 4.15 -18.96 -16.10
C SER A 200 2.72 -18.74 -16.59
N SER A 201 2.50 -18.94 -17.90
CA SER A 201 1.19 -18.96 -18.56
C SER A 201 0.34 -17.70 -18.33
N PRO A 202 0.84 -16.48 -18.60
CA PRO A 202 0.03 -15.28 -18.50
C PRO A 202 -1.11 -15.30 -19.54
N ARG A 203 -2.32 -14.92 -19.09
CA ARG A 203 -3.49 -14.80 -19.96
C ARG A 203 -4.21 -13.48 -19.66
N ARG A 204 -4.65 -12.79 -20.72
CA ARG A 204 -5.43 -11.56 -20.63
C ARG A 204 -6.85 -11.84 -20.15
N LEU A 205 -7.35 -11.02 -19.22
CA LEU A 205 -8.70 -11.12 -18.66
C LEU A 205 -9.63 -10.02 -19.17
N THR A 206 -9.09 -8.82 -19.44
CA THR A 206 -9.85 -7.68 -19.96
C THR A 206 -9.25 -7.20 -21.28
N ASN A 207 -10.08 -6.56 -22.12
CA ASN A 207 -9.68 -6.09 -23.45
C ASN A 207 -10.52 -4.89 -23.93
N ASP A 208 -11.29 -4.27 -23.05
CA ASP A 208 -12.01 -3.04 -23.38
C ASP A 208 -11.06 -1.86 -23.35
N LEU A 209 -11.20 -0.91 -24.31
CA LEU A 209 -10.39 0.29 -24.32
C LEU A 209 -10.51 1.07 -23.00
N GLY A 210 -9.37 1.34 -22.39
CA GLY A 210 -9.28 2.09 -21.14
C GLY A 210 -8.48 1.37 -20.08
N TYR A 211 -8.45 1.94 -18.88
CA TYR A 211 -7.73 1.39 -17.75
C TYR A 211 -8.52 0.28 -17.07
N ASP A 212 -7.87 -0.85 -16.85
CA ASP A 212 -8.29 -1.91 -15.94
C ASP A 212 -7.15 -2.24 -14.98
N GLY A 213 -7.35 -2.07 -13.66
CA GLY A 213 -6.26 -2.33 -12.71
C GLY A 213 -6.69 -2.44 -11.26
N GLY A 214 -5.73 -2.80 -10.40
CA GLY A 214 -5.90 -2.94 -8.95
C GLY A 214 -6.94 -3.98 -8.57
N ALA A 215 -6.81 -5.19 -9.13
CA ALA A 215 -7.78 -6.26 -8.97
C ALA A 215 -7.51 -7.11 -7.73
N PHE A 216 -8.61 -7.56 -7.08
CA PHE A 216 -8.58 -8.50 -5.96
C PHE A 216 -9.55 -9.64 -6.19
N TYR A 217 -9.15 -10.84 -5.76
CA TYR A 217 -10.05 -11.98 -5.68
C TYR A 217 -10.97 -11.87 -4.45
N SER A 218 -12.18 -12.40 -4.54
CA SER A 218 -12.99 -12.71 -3.36
C SER A 218 -12.36 -13.84 -2.56
N GLN A 219 -12.67 -13.92 -1.26
CA GLN A 219 -12.06 -14.93 -0.38
C GLN A 219 -12.43 -16.38 -0.77
N ASP A 220 -13.58 -16.58 -1.41
CA ASP A 220 -13.98 -17.88 -1.98
C ASP A 220 -13.35 -18.19 -3.35
N GLY A 221 -12.54 -17.26 -3.89
CA GLY A 221 -11.87 -17.39 -5.18
C GLY A 221 -12.80 -17.38 -6.41
N GLN A 222 -14.09 -17.06 -6.25
CA GLN A 222 -15.04 -17.13 -7.36
C GLN A 222 -15.21 -15.81 -8.12
N TRP A 223 -14.83 -14.68 -7.51
CA TRP A 223 -15.04 -13.35 -8.06
C TRP A 223 -13.75 -12.55 -8.08
N ILE A 224 -13.69 -11.59 -9.00
CA ILE A 224 -12.66 -10.57 -9.12
C ILE A 224 -13.37 -9.22 -9.06
N VAL A 225 -12.83 -8.28 -8.27
CA VAL A 225 -13.21 -6.87 -8.23
C VAL A 225 -12.03 -6.03 -8.67
N TRP A 226 -12.26 -4.95 -9.44
CA TRP A 226 -11.21 -4.05 -9.89
C TRP A 226 -11.77 -2.65 -10.17
N ARG A 227 -10.90 -1.69 -10.43
CA ARG A 227 -11.28 -0.36 -10.93
C ARG A 227 -11.02 -0.24 -12.42
N ALA A 228 -11.90 0.47 -13.13
CA ALA A 228 -11.78 0.66 -14.56
C ALA A 228 -12.20 2.06 -15.00
N ASN A 229 -11.47 2.61 -15.98
CA ASN A 229 -11.90 3.80 -16.72
C ASN A 229 -12.30 3.40 -18.13
N ARG A 230 -13.40 3.96 -18.63
CA ARG A 230 -13.92 3.69 -19.99
C ARG A 230 -14.13 5.02 -20.70
N PRO A 231 -13.16 5.49 -21.52
CA PRO A 231 -13.33 6.67 -22.34
C PRO A 231 -14.42 6.44 -23.40
N LYS A 232 -15.41 7.33 -23.48
CA LYS A 232 -16.62 7.15 -24.30
C LYS A 232 -16.66 8.08 -25.50
N THR A 233 -16.22 9.33 -25.34
CA THR A 233 -16.21 10.32 -26.42
C THR A 233 -14.91 10.27 -27.21
N ALA A 234 -14.90 10.78 -28.44
CA ALA A 234 -13.69 10.87 -29.26
C ALA A 234 -12.56 11.63 -28.54
N ASP A 235 -12.91 12.69 -27.80
CA ASP A 235 -11.92 13.50 -27.07
C ASP A 235 -11.37 12.75 -25.84
N GLU A 236 -12.21 12.01 -25.10
CA GLU A 236 -11.77 11.16 -23.99
C GLU A 236 -10.84 10.05 -24.49
N VAL A 237 -11.20 9.39 -25.61
CA VAL A 237 -10.36 8.35 -26.24
C VAL A 237 -9.02 8.94 -26.70
N LYS A 238 -9.04 10.11 -27.33
CA LYS A 238 -7.82 10.79 -27.74
C LYS A 238 -6.94 11.12 -26.54
N THR A 239 -7.51 11.74 -25.51
CA THR A 239 -6.77 12.12 -24.28
C THR A 239 -6.18 10.88 -23.61
N TYR A 240 -6.92 9.80 -23.47
CA TYR A 240 -6.45 8.55 -22.88
C TYR A 240 -5.24 7.99 -23.67
N LYS A 241 -5.36 7.90 -25.00
CA LYS A 241 -4.29 7.38 -25.87
C LYS A 241 -3.05 8.28 -25.87
N ASP A 242 -3.24 9.60 -25.89
CA ASP A 242 -2.12 10.57 -25.85
C ASP A 242 -1.35 10.49 -24.53
N LEU A 243 -2.05 10.29 -23.39
CA LEU A 243 -1.43 10.08 -22.10
C LEU A 243 -0.69 8.74 -22.04
N LEU A 244 -1.35 7.65 -22.47
CA LEU A 244 -0.74 6.32 -22.47
C LEU A 244 0.51 6.25 -23.37
N ALA A 245 0.52 6.93 -24.49
CA ALA A 245 1.71 7.06 -25.35
C ALA A 245 2.90 7.77 -24.64
N ARG A 246 2.62 8.53 -23.59
CA ARG A 246 3.61 9.21 -22.73
C ARG A 246 3.84 8.45 -21.40
N ASP A 247 3.39 7.21 -21.31
CA ASP A 247 3.45 6.38 -20.11
C ASP A 247 2.73 7.01 -18.89
N LEU A 248 1.58 7.65 -19.14
CA LEU A 248 0.75 8.31 -18.15
C LEU A 248 -0.69 7.81 -18.22
N VAL A 249 -1.39 7.88 -17.09
CA VAL A 249 -2.83 7.69 -17.00
C VAL A 249 -3.44 8.68 -16.00
N MET A 250 -4.60 9.23 -16.32
CA MET A 250 -5.40 10.03 -15.37
C MET A 250 -6.30 9.09 -14.55
N PRO A 251 -6.15 9.07 -13.22
CA PRO A 251 -6.97 8.24 -12.35
C PRO A 251 -8.32 8.92 -12.02
N SER A 252 -9.03 9.39 -13.03
CA SER A 252 -10.34 10.05 -12.88
C SER A 252 -11.44 9.22 -13.55
N LYS A 253 -12.69 9.38 -13.11
CA LYS A 253 -13.84 8.67 -13.63
C LYS A 253 -13.63 7.14 -13.64
N MET A 254 -13.02 6.63 -12.59
CA MET A 254 -12.82 5.19 -12.42
C MET A 254 -14.05 4.59 -11.73
N GLU A 255 -14.56 3.52 -12.28
CA GLU A 255 -15.73 2.81 -11.75
C GLU A 255 -15.31 1.43 -11.23
N ILE A 256 -16.01 0.97 -10.19
CA ILE A 256 -15.79 -0.37 -9.64
C ILE A 256 -16.48 -1.39 -10.52
N MET A 257 -15.72 -2.39 -10.93
CA MET A 257 -16.16 -3.50 -11.78
C MET A 257 -16.03 -4.82 -11.03
N ILE A 258 -16.85 -5.80 -11.42
CA ILE A 258 -16.81 -7.15 -10.88
C ILE A 258 -17.01 -8.17 -12.01
N MET A 259 -16.38 -9.33 -11.90
CA MET A 259 -16.64 -10.51 -12.77
C MET A 259 -16.37 -11.81 -12.01
N LYS A 260 -16.85 -12.92 -12.53
CA LYS A 260 -16.37 -14.23 -12.09
C LYS A 260 -14.94 -14.48 -12.56
N THR A 261 -14.21 -15.34 -11.85
CA THR A 261 -12.83 -15.71 -12.19
C THR A 261 -12.70 -16.42 -13.54
N ASP A 262 -13.78 -16.99 -14.07
CA ASP A 262 -13.86 -17.51 -15.43
C ASP A 262 -14.08 -16.43 -16.51
N GLY A 263 -14.19 -15.14 -16.12
CA GLY A 263 -14.47 -14.01 -17.00
C GLY A 263 -15.94 -13.73 -17.27
N SER A 264 -16.85 -14.58 -16.79
CA SER A 264 -18.29 -14.39 -16.96
C SER A 264 -18.88 -13.39 -15.96
N GLN A 265 -20.14 -13.01 -16.15
CA GLN A 265 -20.93 -12.13 -15.29
C GLN A 265 -20.23 -10.78 -14.98
N ARG A 266 -19.55 -10.22 -15.98
CA ARG A 266 -18.94 -8.89 -15.86
C ARG A 266 -20.01 -7.83 -15.64
N LYS A 267 -19.83 -7.00 -14.61
CA LYS A 267 -20.76 -5.94 -14.22
C LYS A 267 -20.02 -4.74 -13.66
N GLN A 268 -20.50 -3.55 -14.01
CA GLN A 268 -20.12 -2.29 -13.37
C GLN A 268 -21.00 -2.08 -12.13
N LEU A 269 -20.38 -1.79 -10.96
CA LEU A 269 -21.07 -1.60 -9.69
C LEU A 269 -21.35 -0.14 -9.38
N THR A 270 -20.43 0.76 -9.74
CA THR A 270 -20.61 2.21 -9.55
C THR A 270 -20.80 2.91 -10.89
N SER A 271 -21.52 4.03 -10.89
CA SER A 271 -21.75 4.86 -12.09
C SER A 271 -21.92 6.32 -11.66
N ASN A 272 -20.98 6.80 -10.85
CA ASN A 272 -21.04 8.12 -10.23
C ASN A 272 -20.07 9.14 -10.89
N GLY A 273 -19.22 8.67 -11.82
CA GLY A 273 -18.22 9.48 -12.53
C GLY A 273 -17.17 10.06 -11.58
N ALA A 274 -16.99 9.47 -10.40
CA ALA A 274 -15.97 9.79 -9.43
C ALA A 274 -14.67 9.03 -9.73
N ALA A 275 -13.63 9.30 -8.96
CA ALA A 275 -12.47 8.46 -8.87
C ALA A 275 -12.74 7.41 -7.77
N ASN A 276 -13.05 6.17 -8.16
CA ASN A 276 -13.27 5.06 -7.24
C ASN A 276 -12.05 4.14 -7.26
N PHE A 277 -11.43 3.88 -6.09
CA PHE A 277 -10.17 3.16 -5.99
C PHE A 277 -10.20 2.00 -5.02
N ALA A 278 -9.19 1.13 -5.13
CA ALA A 278 -8.82 0.11 -4.18
C ALA A 278 -10.03 -0.68 -3.65
N PRO A 279 -10.85 -1.27 -4.53
CA PRO A 279 -11.94 -2.09 -4.09
C PRO A 279 -11.43 -3.39 -3.47
N TYR A 280 -12.01 -3.79 -2.34
CA TYR A 280 -11.67 -5.03 -1.66
C TYR A 280 -12.94 -5.74 -1.16
N PHE A 281 -13.02 -7.06 -1.34
CA PHE A 281 -14.14 -7.83 -0.81
C PHE A 281 -14.11 -7.91 0.71
N LEU A 282 -15.25 -7.74 1.35
CA LEU A 282 -15.38 -8.17 2.73
C LEU A 282 -15.26 -9.71 2.80
N PRO A 283 -14.77 -10.26 3.92
CA PRO A 283 -14.61 -11.72 4.08
C PRO A 283 -15.90 -12.51 3.89
N ASN A 284 -17.08 -11.88 4.09
CA ASN A 284 -18.38 -12.48 3.81
C ASN A 284 -18.67 -12.69 2.29
N GLY A 285 -17.85 -12.11 1.40
CA GLY A 285 -17.99 -12.18 -0.05
C GLY A 285 -19.23 -11.49 -0.62
N LYS A 286 -20.01 -10.78 0.21
CA LYS A 286 -21.29 -10.14 -0.22
C LYS A 286 -21.13 -8.65 -0.49
N GLN A 287 -20.14 -8.02 0.13
CA GLN A 287 -19.90 -6.58 0.07
C GLN A 287 -18.47 -6.27 -0.38
N ILE A 288 -18.29 -5.06 -0.86
CA ILE A 288 -17.02 -4.51 -1.31
C ILE A 288 -16.82 -3.18 -0.59
N VAL A 289 -15.66 -2.99 0.02
CA VAL A 289 -15.19 -1.70 0.51
C VAL A 289 -14.31 -1.07 -0.57
N PHE A 290 -14.38 0.24 -0.73
CA PHE A 290 -13.55 0.98 -1.70
C PHE A 290 -13.40 2.44 -1.27
N SER A 291 -12.49 3.16 -1.91
CA SER A 291 -12.26 4.59 -1.69
C SER A 291 -12.87 5.39 -2.82
N SER A 292 -13.46 6.56 -2.53
CA SER A 292 -14.06 7.43 -3.54
C SER A 292 -14.04 8.90 -3.14
N ASP A 293 -13.89 9.78 -4.14
CA ASP A 293 -14.05 11.24 -3.99
C ASP A 293 -15.47 11.73 -4.32
N MET A 294 -16.47 10.83 -4.38
CA MET A 294 -17.81 11.13 -4.91
C MET A 294 -18.52 12.26 -4.19
N ASN A 295 -18.27 12.44 -2.90
CA ASN A 295 -18.91 13.50 -2.09
C ASN A 295 -18.07 14.78 -2.01
N ASN A 296 -16.83 14.78 -2.47
CA ASN A 296 -15.85 15.86 -2.26
C ASN A 296 -15.39 16.55 -3.56
N LYS A 297 -16.10 16.35 -4.66
CA LYS A 297 -15.75 16.91 -5.98
C LYS A 297 -15.72 18.45 -6.06
N ALA A 298 -16.40 19.13 -5.16
CA ALA A 298 -16.62 20.58 -5.24
C ALA A 298 -15.46 21.44 -4.71
N GLN A 299 -14.48 20.87 -4.04
CA GLN A 299 -13.47 21.64 -3.29
C GLN A 299 -12.10 21.75 -3.97
N GLY A 300 -11.95 21.27 -5.21
CA GLY A 300 -10.69 21.40 -5.98
C GLY A 300 -9.53 20.53 -5.53
N ILE A 301 -9.58 19.96 -4.32
CA ILE A 301 -8.64 18.96 -3.81
C ILE A 301 -9.41 17.67 -3.66
N PRO A 302 -9.01 16.56 -4.35
CA PRO A 302 -9.68 15.27 -4.17
C PRO A 302 -9.51 14.82 -2.72
N ASN A 303 -10.58 14.82 -1.93
CA ASN A 303 -10.63 14.12 -0.66
C ASN A 303 -11.35 12.79 -0.86
N PHE A 304 -10.74 11.71 -0.43
CA PHE A 304 -11.27 10.36 -0.56
C PHE A 304 -11.81 9.91 0.79
N ASP A 305 -12.98 9.29 0.74
CA ASP A 305 -13.58 8.57 1.86
C ASP A 305 -13.77 7.09 1.53
N LEU A 306 -13.97 6.29 2.55
CA LEU A 306 -14.26 4.87 2.42
C LEU A 306 -15.77 4.64 2.26
N TYR A 307 -16.13 3.74 1.36
CA TYR A 307 -17.52 3.36 1.06
C TYR A 307 -17.67 1.84 1.06
N LEU A 308 -18.88 1.40 1.35
CA LEU A 308 -19.36 0.03 1.16
C LEU A 308 -20.38 -0.01 0.03
N ILE A 309 -20.40 -1.12 -0.71
CA ILE A 309 -21.42 -1.44 -1.70
C ILE A 309 -21.66 -2.96 -1.71
N ASN A 310 -22.89 -3.39 -1.92
CA ASN A 310 -23.19 -4.79 -2.10
C ASN A 310 -22.65 -5.26 -3.47
N ARG A 311 -22.33 -6.56 -3.59
CA ARG A 311 -21.87 -7.18 -4.84
C ARG A 311 -22.86 -7.05 -5.99
N ASP A 312 -24.16 -6.85 -5.71
CA ASP A 312 -25.17 -6.57 -6.71
C ASP A 312 -25.25 -5.10 -7.13
N GLY A 313 -24.46 -4.20 -6.50
CA GLY A 313 -24.44 -2.77 -6.76
C GLY A 313 -25.42 -1.97 -5.92
N SER A 314 -26.19 -2.59 -5.03
CA SER A 314 -27.09 -1.92 -4.10
C SER A 314 -26.37 -1.53 -2.79
N GLY A 315 -27.06 -0.79 -1.92
CA GLY A 315 -26.60 -0.53 -0.55
C GLY A 315 -25.34 0.30 -0.43
N LEU A 316 -25.10 1.24 -1.35
CA LEU A 316 -23.97 2.17 -1.27
C LEU A 316 -24.05 2.98 0.02
N GLN A 317 -22.99 2.93 0.82
CA GLN A 317 -22.89 3.60 2.12
C GLN A 317 -21.50 4.18 2.32
N GLN A 318 -21.40 5.43 2.79
CA GLN A 318 -20.15 6.04 3.26
C GLN A 318 -19.85 5.54 4.68
N ILE A 319 -18.59 5.17 4.95
CA ILE A 319 -18.16 4.62 6.25
C ILE A 319 -17.07 5.44 6.94
N SER A 320 -16.30 6.27 6.22
CA SER A 320 -15.39 7.24 6.83
C SER A 320 -15.86 8.67 6.55
N PHE A 321 -15.59 9.60 7.48
CA PHE A 321 -16.10 10.98 7.46
C PHE A 321 -15.07 12.00 7.97
N ASP A 322 -13.80 11.65 8.01
CA ASP A 322 -12.73 12.58 8.36
C ASP A 322 -12.55 13.61 7.22
N GLU A 323 -12.13 14.83 7.57
CA GLU A 323 -11.84 15.86 6.55
C GLU A 323 -10.61 15.55 5.71
N GLY A 324 -9.78 14.60 6.16
CA GLY A 324 -8.58 14.13 5.49
C GLY A 324 -8.85 13.03 4.48
N PHE A 325 -7.78 12.63 3.77
CA PHE A 325 -7.76 11.53 2.83
C PHE A 325 -7.89 10.19 3.57
N ASP A 326 -8.83 9.34 3.17
CA ASP A 326 -8.99 7.96 3.60
C ASP A 326 -9.04 7.03 2.37
N ALA A 327 -8.09 6.12 2.22
CA ALA A 327 -8.02 5.24 1.05
C ALA A 327 -7.35 3.89 1.30
N PHE A 328 -7.40 3.01 0.31
CA PHE A 328 -6.77 1.69 0.30
C PHE A 328 -7.23 0.79 1.46
N PRO A 329 -8.55 0.59 1.63
CA PRO A 329 -9.08 -0.23 2.70
C PRO A 329 -8.86 -1.72 2.44
N MET A 330 -8.52 -2.47 3.50
CA MET A 330 -8.50 -3.93 3.49
C MET A 330 -8.99 -4.50 4.82
N PHE A 331 -9.83 -5.52 4.76
CA PHE A 331 -10.25 -6.26 5.93
C PHE A 331 -9.21 -7.30 6.38
N SER A 332 -9.12 -7.51 7.70
CA SER A 332 -8.44 -8.69 8.22
C SER A 332 -9.12 -9.97 7.75
N PRO A 333 -8.42 -11.11 7.66
CA PRO A 333 -8.99 -12.36 7.19
C PRO A 333 -10.22 -12.84 8.00
N ASP A 334 -10.28 -12.49 9.27
CA ASP A 334 -11.42 -12.81 10.17
C ASP A 334 -12.57 -11.78 10.08
N GLY A 335 -12.41 -10.71 9.29
CA GLY A 335 -13.41 -9.65 9.13
C GLY A 335 -13.56 -8.69 10.30
N LYS A 336 -12.76 -8.82 11.36
CA LYS A 336 -12.93 -8.04 12.58
C LYS A 336 -12.20 -6.70 12.59
N LYS A 337 -11.29 -6.49 11.65
CA LYS A 337 -10.51 -5.27 11.55
C LYS A 337 -10.50 -4.74 10.13
N LEU A 338 -10.47 -3.41 10.03
CA LEU A 338 -10.22 -2.68 8.80
C LEU A 338 -8.88 -1.95 8.94
N VAL A 339 -8.00 -2.05 7.95
CA VAL A 339 -6.80 -1.23 7.79
C VAL A 339 -6.97 -0.34 6.58
N TRP A 340 -6.48 0.90 6.64
CA TRP A 340 -6.49 1.85 5.53
C TRP A 340 -5.37 2.87 5.66
N ALA A 341 -5.10 3.62 4.60
CA ALA A 341 -4.20 4.75 4.59
C ALA A 341 -4.99 6.05 4.77
N ALA A 342 -4.52 6.96 5.63
CA ALA A 342 -5.21 8.21 5.91
C ALA A 342 -4.26 9.36 6.21
N SER A 343 -4.70 10.59 5.93
CA SER A 343 -4.01 11.80 6.34
C SER A 343 -4.52 12.35 7.68
N ARG A 344 -5.32 11.58 8.40
CA ARG A 344 -5.82 11.91 9.74
C ARG A 344 -4.66 12.20 10.68
N HIS A 345 -4.69 13.31 11.39
CA HIS A 345 -3.67 13.69 12.37
C HIS A 345 -2.23 13.70 11.86
N GLY A 346 -2.00 13.84 10.55
CA GLY A 346 -0.67 13.97 9.97
C GLY A 346 0.13 15.07 10.65
N ALA A 347 1.38 14.78 11.02
CA ALA A 347 2.28 15.74 11.66
C ALA A 347 2.66 16.89 10.71
N LYS A 348 2.57 16.63 9.40
CA LYS A 348 2.88 17.59 8.32
C LYS A 348 1.85 17.44 7.20
N GLU A 349 1.65 18.52 6.47
CA GLU A 349 0.88 18.48 5.23
C GLU A 349 1.49 17.46 4.25
N GLY A 350 0.65 16.54 3.74
CA GLY A 350 1.06 15.47 2.83
C GLY A 350 1.50 14.16 3.51
N ASP A 351 1.59 14.10 4.84
CA ASP A 351 1.76 12.83 5.54
C ASP A 351 0.52 11.95 5.35
N ILE A 352 0.75 10.69 4.98
CA ILE A 352 -0.28 9.65 4.91
C ILE A 352 0.20 8.50 5.76
N ASP A 353 -0.59 8.11 6.75
CA ASP A 353 -0.24 7.06 7.68
C ASP A 353 -1.21 5.87 7.60
N ILE A 354 -0.77 4.71 8.06
CA ILE A 354 -1.59 3.51 8.13
C ILE A 354 -2.38 3.54 9.44
N PHE A 355 -3.69 3.34 9.31
CA PHE A 355 -4.64 3.24 10.42
C PHE A 355 -5.30 1.88 10.45
N ILE A 356 -5.71 1.45 11.63
CA ILE A 356 -6.45 0.22 11.86
C ILE A 356 -7.61 0.50 12.82
N ALA A 357 -8.75 -0.10 12.56
CA ALA A 357 -9.91 -0.05 13.46
C ALA A 357 -10.50 -1.45 13.70
N ASP A 358 -11.17 -1.61 14.82
CA ASP A 358 -12.08 -2.74 15.01
C ASP A 358 -13.36 -2.47 14.22
N TRP A 359 -13.81 -3.47 13.45
CA TRP A 359 -15.01 -3.37 12.63
C TRP A 359 -16.27 -3.68 13.43
N ALA A 360 -17.25 -2.79 13.39
CA ALA A 360 -18.59 -2.98 13.94
C ALA A 360 -19.59 -3.16 12.79
N GLU A 361 -20.39 -4.23 12.83
CA GLU A 361 -21.46 -4.52 11.86
C GLU A 361 -22.63 -3.53 11.99
#